data_aac507f5cee6f9eb454308b8f4bd271d
#
_entry.id   aac507f5cee6f9eb454308b8f4bd271d
#
_cell.length_a   1.000
_cell.length_b   1.000
_cell.length_c   1.000
_cell.angle_alpha   90.00
_cell.angle_beta   90.00
_cell.angle_gamma   90.00
#
_symmetry.space_group_name_H-M   'P 1'
#
loop_
_entity.id
_entity.type
_entity.pdbx_description
1 polymer ?
#
loop_
_entity_poly.entity_id
_entity_poly.type
_entity_poly.pdbx_seq_one_letter_code
_entity_poly.pdbx_strand_id
1 'polypeptide(L)'
;RIVSGTVSGQIPDKGFLIALSGSYEKNEFSYFVKRFASRDVQVAALRPKLTISFDDSMTDRHSDFIFNVSSSLYLRNFQYGTLANIVSNTAGATLSGKDCMVVKLESGSFKETYKVSQVLNGRHRQTGVYSASFAVSSFDSILSEQANLTGSITFNEVWTNTAETITFLSSSLTIKRANRSITNTQNQNNLLVTVLNVNDEYRAGEIVNVRVFAEDRDRP
;
A
#
# COMPACT_ATOMS: atom_id res chain seq x y z
N ARG A 1 -0.78 -9.10 19.13
CA ARG A 1 -1.30 -7.98 19.95
C ARG A 1 -0.19 -7.31 20.75
N ILE A 2 0.70 -8.05 21.42
CA ILE A 2 1.84 -7.49 22.16
C ILE A 2 2.81 -6.81 21.18
N VAL A 3 3.19 -7.49 20.11
CA VAL A 3 4.11 -6.95 19.08
C VAL A 3 3.53 -5.70 18.42
N SER A 4 2.25 -5.71 18.05
CA SER A 4 1.57 -4.54 17.49
C SER A 4 1.60 -3.35 18.45
N GLY A 5 1.32 -3.58 19.74
CA GLY A 5 1.38 -2.53 20.75
C GLY A 5 2.79 -1.97 20.94
N THR A 6 3.82 -2.81 20.87
CA THR A 6 5.23 -2.40 20.98
C THR A 6 5.66 -1.57 19.76
N VAL A 7 5.32 -2.01 18.55
CA VAL A 7 5.65 -1.30 17.30
C VAL A 7 4.94 0.06 17.23
N SER A 8 3.70 0.14 17.68
CA SER A 8 2.95 1.41 17.75
C SER A 8 3.36 2.33 18.90
N GLY A 9 4.29 1.89 19.77
CA GLY A 9 4.74 2.64 20.94
C GLY A 9 3.74 2.64 22.12
N GLN A 10 2.63 1.92 22.02
CA GLN A 10 1.64 1.81 23.11
C GLN A 10 2.12 0.90 24.24
N ILE A 11 2.97 -0.07 23.95
CA ILE A 11 3.57 -0.97 24.93
C ILE A 11 5.09 -0.77 24.90
N PRO A 12 5.72 -0.36 26.00
CA PRO A 12 7.18 -0.19 26.04
C PRO A 12 7.90 -1.51 25.78
N ASP A 13 8.97 -1.44 25.00
CA ASP A 13 9.84 -2.59 24.70
C ASP A 13 10.74 -2.91 25.90
N LYS A 14 10.23 -3.75 26.80
CA LYS A 14 10.95 -4.23 28.01
C LYS A 14 11.27 -5.72 27.94
N GLY A 15 11.13 -6.34 26.76
CA GLY A 15 11.32 -7.77 26.57
C GLY A 15 10.11 -8.61 26.99
N PHE A 16 10.33 -9.91 27.12
CA PHE A 16 9.29 -10.89 27.44
C PHE A 16 9.57 -11.55 28.79
N LEU A 17 8.54 -11.63 29.62
CA LEU A 17 8.56 -12.37 30.88
C LEU A 17 7.79 -13.69 30.70
N ILE A 18 8.41 -14.79 31.09
CA ILE A 18 7.77 -16.11 31.19
C ILE A 18 7.57 -16.40 32.67
N ALA A 19 6.32 -16.46 33.10
CA ALA A 19 5.95 -16.73 34.48
C ALA A 19 4.82 -17.75 34.55
N LEU A 20 4.67 -18.40 35.68
CA LEU A 20 3.50 -19.20 35.98
C LEU A 20 2.33 -18.25 36.30
N SER A 21 1.11 -18.68 36.03
CA SER A 21 -0.08 -17.86 36.25
C SER A 21 -0.88 -18.31 37.48
N GLY A 22 -1.51 -17.33 38.15
CA GLY A 22 -2.43 -17.57 39.23
C GLY A 22 -1.77 -18.11 40.51
N SER A 23 -2.39 -19.08 41.16
CA SER A 23 -1.93 -19.66 42.42
C SER A 23 -0.60 -20.41 42.32
N TYR A 24 -0.21 -20.83 41.12
CA TYR A 24 1.05 -21.55 40.89
C TYR A 24 2.29 -20.64 41.04
N GLU A 25 2.17 -19.35 40.81
CA GLU A 25 3.28 -18.41 40.96
C GLU A 25 3.72 -18.21 42.43
N LYS A 26 2.76 -18.30 43.35
CA LYS A 26 2.96 -18.13 44.79
C LYS A 26 2.99 -19.45 45.56
N ASN A 27 3.00 -20.60 44.87
CA ASN A 27 2.98 -21.89 45.55
C ASN A 27 4.37 -22.23 46.09
N GLU A 28 4.45 -22.56 47.34
CA GLU A 28 5.69 -22.97 48.03
C GLU A 28 6.20 -24.35 47.58
N PHE A 29 5.35 -25.16 46.94
CA PHE A 29 5.72 -26.50 46.46
C PHE A 29 5.98 -26.47 44.95
N SER A 30 7.15 -27.00 44.54
CA SER A 30 7.51 -27.17 43.15
C SER A 30 7.11 -28.53 42.62
N TYR A 31 6.07 -28.60 41.83
CA TYR A 31 5.54 -29.86 41.23
C TYR A 31 6.24 -30.29 39.95
N PHE A 32 6.95 -29.37 39.28
CA PHE A 32 7.66 -29.64 38.06
C PHE A 32 8.80 -28.66 37.82
N VAL A 33 9.75 -29.07 37.02
CA VAL A 33 10.84 -28.21 36.54
C VAL A 33 10.72 -28.00 35.06
N LYS A 34 10.71 -26.73 34.61
CA LYS A 34 10.81 -26.35 33.20
C LYS A 34 12.23 -25.87 32.93
N ARG A 35 12.87 -26.43 31.93
CA ARG A 35 14.18 -25.98 31.46
C ARG A 35 14.02 -25.27 30.12
N PHE A 36 14.58 -24.08 30.03
CA PHE A 36 14.62 -23.31 28.78
C PHE A 36 16.08 -23.27 28.30
N ALA A 37 16.25 -23.48 26.99
CA ALA A 37 17.54 -23.34 26.38
C ALA A 37 17.93 -21.87 26.25
N SER A 38 19.20 -21.54 26.44
CA SER A 38 19.72 -20.21 26.14
C SER A 38 19.92 -20.02 24.64
N ARG A 39 20.15 -18.78 24.19
CA ARG A 39 20.47 -18.50 22.80
C ARG A 39 21.80 -19.16 22.34
N ASP A 40 22.69 -19.50 23.28
CA ASP A 40 24.01 -20.02 23.01
C ASP A 40 24.08 -21.56 23.04
N VAL A 41 22.92 -22.24 23.19
CA VAL A 41 22.86 -23.69 23.17
C VAL A 41 23.38 -24.24 21.81
N GLN A 42 24.18 -25.31 21.85
CA GLN A 42 24.81 -25.89 20.67
C GLN A 42 23.77 -26.37 19.62
N VAL A 43 22.68 -26.97 20.10
CA VAL A 43 21.60 -27.46 19.22
C VAL A 43 20.74 -26.30 18.78
N ALA A 44 20.89 -25.87 17.55
CA ALA A 44 20.17 -24.71 17.00
C ALA A 44 18.64 -24.80 17.07
N ALA A 45 18.08 -26.00 16.97
CA ALA A 45 16.64 -26.24 17.06
C ALA A 45 16.04 -25.93 18.46
N LEU A 46 16.87 -25.95 19.51
CA LEU A 46 16.46 -25.67 20.88
C LEU A 46 16.60 -24.20 21.26
N ARG A 47 17.22 -23.39 20.42
CA ARG A 47 17.39 -21.95 20.68
C ARG A 47 16.06 -21.23 20.75
N PRO A 48 15.92 -20.23 21.66
CA PRO A 48 14.74 -19.41 21.69
C PRO A 48 14.48 -18.76 20.33
N LYS A 49 13.26 -18.82 19.85
CA LYS A 49 12.84 -18.26 18.57
C LYS A 49 11.61 -17.40 18.75
N LEU A 50 11.72 -16.13 18.35
CA LEU A 50 10.56 -15.25 18.23
C LEU A 50 10.00 -15.40 16.81
N THR A 51 8.75 -15.83 16.70
CA THR A 51 8.03 -15.88 15.43
C THR A 51 6.96 -14.80 15.44
N ILE A 52 6.99 -13.92 14.46
CA ILE A 52 5.99 -12.87 14.25
C ILE A 52 5.15 -13.28 13.06
N SER A 53 3.84 -13.40 13.27
CA SER A 53 2.86 -13.58 12.19
C SER A 53 2.11 -12.28 12.01
N PHE A 54 2.10 -11.77 10.80
CA PHE A 54 1.36 -10.57 10.42
C PHE A 54 0.62 -10.84 9.11
N ASP A 55 -0.45 -10.11 8.89
CA ASP A 55 -1.23 -10.20 7.67
C ASP A 55 -0.75 -9.08 6.73
N ASP A 56 -0.11 -9.46 5.64
CA ASP A 56 0.35 -8.62 4.54
C ASP A 56 -0.28 -9.04 3.21
N SER A 57 -1.41 -9.75 3.32
CA SER A 57 -2.12 -10.30 2.16
C SER A 57 -2.63 -9.22 1.21
N MET A 58 -2.88 -8.02 1.72
CA MET A 58 -3.30 -6.87 0.91
C MET A 58 -2.26 -5.78 0.93
N THR A 59 -1.89 -5.32 -0.25
CA THR A 59 -0.95 -4.20 -0.42
C THR A 59 -1.54 -3.19 -1.39
N ASP A 60 -1.50 -1.94 -0.99
CA ASP A 60 -1.74 -0.80 -1.87
C ASP A 60 -0.43 -0.33 -2.51
N ARG A 61 -0.55 0.38 -3.60
CA ARG A 61 0.59 0.99 -4.26
C ARG A 61 0.28 2.45 -4.56
N HIS A 62 1.07 3.31 -3.95
CA HIS A 62 0.99 4.74 -4.12
C HIS A 62 2.17 5.25 -4.98
N SER A 63 1.87 6.24 -5.80
CA SER A 63 2.85 7.10 -6.45
C SER A 63 2.78 8.51 -5.87
N ASP A 64 3.58 9.44 -6.38
CA ASP A 64 3.46 10.85 -6.02
C ASP A 64 2.22 11.46 -6.69
N PHE A 65 1.15 11.63 -5.92
CA PHE A 65 -0.11 12.18 -6.42
C PHE A 65 -0.14 13.71 -6.32
N ILE A 66 -0.72 14.33 -7.34
CA ILE A 66 -0.83 15.79 -7.45
C ILE A 66 -2.29 16.17 -7.67
N PHE A 67 -2.74 17.24 -6.99
CA PHE A 67 -4.07 17.80 -7.20
C PHE A 67 -4.31 18.21 -8.65
N ASN A 68 -5.57 18.12 -9.09
CA ASN A 68 -6.05 18.48 -10.44
C ASN A 68 -5.52 17.57 -11.55
N VAL A 69 -4.94 16.43 -11.22
CA VAL A 69 -4.45 15.45 -12.19
C VAL A 69 -5.12 14.10 -11.93
N SER A 70 -5.57 13.46 -13.01
CA SER A 70 -6.13 12.11 -12.91
C SER A 70 -5.02 11.10 -12.65
N SER A 71 -5.24 10.26 -11.67
CA SER A 71 -4.30 9.26 -11.19
C SER A 71 -4.99 7.92 -10.97
N SER A 72 -4.22 6.87 -10.75
CA SER A 72 -4.76 5.55 -10.48
C SER A 72 -4.20 4.98 -9.19
N LEU A 73 -5.09 4.46 -8.35
CA LEU A 73 -4.77 3.64 -7.20
C LEU A 73 -4.79 2.17 -7.57
N TYR A 74 -3.91 1.40 -7.00
CA TYR A 74 -3.83 -0.04 -7.20
C TYR A 74 -3.87 -0.77 -5.87
N LEU A 75 -4.66 -1.84 -5.82
CA LEU A 75 -4.72 -2.78 -4.71
C LEU A 75 -4.37 -4.18 -5.22
N ARG A 76 -3.46 -4.85 -4.52
CA ARG A 76 -3.09 -6.24 -4.79
C ARG A 76 -3.46 -7.11 -3.60
N ASN A 77 -4.06 -8.23 -3.87
CA ASN A 77 -4.39 -9.22 -2.85
C ASN A 77 -3.65 -10.53 -3.11
N PHE A 78 -2.96 -11.00 -2.08
CA PHE A 78 -2.20 -12.25 -2.12
C PHE A 78 -2.82 -13.27 -1.17
N GLN A 79 -2.79 -14.51 -1.59
CA GLN A 79 -3.12 -15.66 -0.76
C GLN A 79 -2.01 -16.69 -0.90
N TYR A 80 -1.37 -17.02 0.21
CA TYR A 80 -0.21 -17.92 0.22
C TYR A 80 0.91 -17.51 -0.77
N GLY A 81 1.15 -16.20 -0.89
CA GLY A 81 2.18 -15.64 -1.77
C GLY A 81 1.82 -15.57 -3.25
N THR A 82 0.61 -15.97 -3.64
CA THR A 82 0.10 -15.87 -5.01
C THR A 82 -1.06 -14.88 -5.09
N LEU A 83 -1.18 -14.18 -6.22
CA LEU A 83 -2.30 -13.27 -6.45
C LEU A 83 -3.63 -14.04 -6.44
N ALA A 84 -4.58 -13.59 -5.62
CA ALA A 84 -5.90 -14.18 -5.49
C ALA A 84 -6.98 -13.11 -5.41
N ASN A 85 -8.18 -13.40 -5.93
CA ASN A 85 -9.29 -12.47 -5.81
C ASN A 85 -9.75 -12.33 -4.36
N ILE A 86 -10.12 -11.12 -3.96
CA ILE A 86 -10.66 -10.84 -2.63
C ILE A 86 -11.98 -11.56 -2.46
N VAL A 87 -12.19 -12.21 -1.33
CA VAL A 87 -13.43 -12.85 -0.96
C VAL A 87 -14.36 -11.81 -0.32
N SER A 88 -15.55 -11.65 -0.88
CA SER A 88 -16.48 -10.59 -0.49
C SER A 88 -17.31 -10.89 0.74
N ASN A 89 -17.47 -12.18 1.09
CA ASN A 89 -18.32 -12.60 2.20
C ASN A 89 -17.98 -14.02 2.67
N THR A 90 -18.64 -14.45 3.74
CA THR A 90 -18.51 -15.80 4.31
C THR A 90 -18.95 -16.94 3.37
N ALA A 91 -19.72 -16.65 2.33
CA ALA A 91 -20.13 -17.62 1.32
C ALA A 91 -19.06 -17.89 0.25
N GLY A 92 -17.90 -17.22 0.33
CA GLY A 92 -16.78 -17.46 -0.58
C GLY A 92 -16.91 -16.79 -1.95
N ALA A 93 -17.89 -15.89 -2.14
CA ALA A 93 -18.00 -15.13 -3.39
C ALA A 93 -16.80 -14.20 -3.56
N THR A 94 -16.13 -14.29 -4.70
CA THR A 94 -14.95 -13.48 -5.00
C THR A 94 -15.33 -12.20 -5.74
N LEU A 95 -14.63 -11.10 -5.41
CA LEU A 95 -14.76 -9.85 -6.12
C LEU A 95 -14.03 -9.92 -7.45
N SER A 96 -14.75 -9.73 -8.53
CA SER A 96 -14.19 -9.75 -9.88
C SER A 96 -15.01 -8.87 -10.80
N GLY A 97 -14.37 -8.39 -11.84
CA GLY A 97 -15.10 -7.69 -12.88
C GLY A 97 -14.91 -6.17 -12.85
N LYS A 98 -15.84 -5.49 -13.49
CA LYS A 98 -15.94 -4.04 -13.53
C LYS A 98 -16.74 -3.57 -12.32
N ASP A 99 -16.31 -2.44 -11.72
CA ASP A 99 -17.02 -1.77 -10.61
C ASP A 99 -17.36 -2.74 -9.45
N CYS A 100 -16.42 -3.65 -9.14
CA CYS A 100 -16.62 -4.71 -8.14
C CYS A 100 -16.36 -4.27 -6.69
N MET A 101 -15.75 -3.13 -6.50
CA MET A 101 -15.43 -2.52 -5.20
C MET A 101 -15.54 -1.01 -5.28
N VAL A 102 -15.34 -0.34 -4.17
CA VAL A 102 -15.17 1.11 -4.09
C VAL A 102 -13.99 1.47 -3.19
N VAL A 103 -13.34 2.58 -3.49
CA VAL A 103 -12.34 3.20 -2.62
C VAL A 103 -12.82 4.60 -2.24
N LYS A 104 -12.73 4.92 -0.96
CA LYS A 104 -13.09 6.22 -0.40
C LYS A 104 -11.82 6.98 -0.05
N LEU A 105 -11.82 8.27 -0.37
CA LEU A 105 -10.82 9.21 0.10
C LEU A 105 -11.50 10.19 1.06
N GLU A 106 -11.02 10.20 2.30
CA GLU A 106 -11.60 11.00 3.37
C GLU A 106 -10.54 11.90 4.01
N SER A 107 -10.83 13.19 4.17
CA SER A 107 -10.00 14.13 4.92
C SER A 107 -10.87 15.19 5.58
N GLY A 108 -10.99 15.14 6.90
CA GLY A 108 -11.94 15.98 7.63
C GLY A 108 -13.38 15.74 7.19
N SER A 109 -14.05 16.78 6.68
CA SER A 109 -15.40 16.69 6.10
C SER A 109 -15.44 16.32 4.62
N PHE A 110 -14.29 16.30 3.96
CA PHE A 110 -14.20 15.85 2.57
C PHE A 110 -14.33 14.32 2.50
N LYS A 111 -15.23 13.86 1.63
CA LYS A 111 -15.43 12.44 1.34
C LYS A 111 -15.79 12.24 -0.12
N GLU A 112 -15.00 11.48 -0.82
CA GLU A 112 -15.29 11.05 -2.18
C GLU A 112 -15.12 9.54 -2.33
N THR A 113 -15.97 8.95 -3.18
CA THR A 113 -15.99 7.51 -3.44
C THR A 113 -15.75 7.25 -4.93
N TYR A 114 -14.77 6.42 -5.22
CA TYR A 114 -14.39 6.04 -6.58
C TYR A 114 -14.65 4.55 -6.81
N LYS A 115 -15.11 4.22 -8.03
CA LYS A 115 -15.35 2.84 -8.43
C LYS A 115 -14.05 2.12 -8.73
N VAL A 116 -13.95 0.91 -8.24
CA VAL A 116 -12.79 0.04 -8.40
C VAL A 116 -13.14 -1.12 -9.32
N SER A 117 -12.28 -1.39 -10.27
CA SER A 117 -12.40 -2.49 -11.21
C SER A 117 -11.17 -3.38 -11.16
N GLN A 118 -11.34 -4.64 -11.48
CA GLN A 118 -10.22 -5.54 -11.67
C GLN A 118 -9.42 -5.12 -12.91
N VAL A 119 -8.10 -5.05 -12.78
CA VAL A 119 -7.19 -4.61 -13.83
C VAL A 119 -7.27 -5.55 -15.04
N LEU A 120 -7.21 -4.99 -16.24
CA LEU A 120 -7.17 -5.72 -17.49
C LEU A 120 -5.73 -5.81 -18.02
N ASN A 121 -5.30 -7.01 -18.37
CA ASN A 121 -4.12 -7.26 -19.17
C ASN A 121 -4.58 -7.78 -20.54
N GLY A 122 -4.61 -6.87 -21.53
CA GLY A 122 -5.25 -7.15 -22.81
C GLY A 122 -6.75 -7.42 -22.65
N ARG A 123 -7.19 -8.64 -22.95
CA ARG A 123 -8.60 -9.07 -22.83
C ARG A 123 -8.91 -9.81 -21.53
N HIS A 124 -7.89 -10.12 -20.74
CA HIS A 124 -8.05 -10.93 -19.53
C HIS A 124 -7.96 -10.04 -18.27
N ARG A 125 -8.79 -10.34 -17.29
CA ARG A 125 -8.73 -9.69 -15.98
C ARG A 125 -7.62 -10.30 -15.15
N GLN A 126 -6.81 -9.46 -14.51
CA GLN A 126 -5.75 -9.93 -13.62
C GLN A 126 -6.33 -10.36 -12.28
N THR A 127 -6.12 -11.61 -11.92
CA THR A 127 -6.52 -12.14 -10.60
C THR A 127 -5.85 -11.33 -9.48
N GLY A 128 -6.64 -10.89 -8.50
CA GLY A 128 -6.14 -10.24 -7.30
C GLY A 128 -5.55 -8.83 -7.50
N VAL A 129 -5.73 -8.21 -8.68
CA VAL A 129 -5.25 -6.85 -8.95
C VAL A 129 -6.43 -5.95 -9.31
N TYR A 130 -6.58 -4.89 -8.53
CA TYR A 130 -7.69 -3.93 -8.65
C TYR A 130 -7.16 -2.53 -8.84
N SER A 131 -7.89 -1.70 -9.56
CA SER A 131 -7.54 -0.30 -9.76
C SER A 131 -8.75 0.61 -9.74
N ALA A 132 -8.52 1.82 -9.28
CA ALA A 132 -9.47 2.93 -9.34
C ALA A 132 -8.79 4.14 -9.94
N SER A 133 -9.43 4.80 -10.90
CA SER A 133 -9.00 6.13 -11.35
C SER A 133 -9.68 7.17 -10.48
N PHE A 134 -8.91 8.16 -10.04
CA PHE A 134 -9.39 9.25 -9.20
C PHE A 134 -8.75 10.58 -9.61
N ALA A 135 -9.40 11.67 -9.25
CA ALA A 135 -8.85 13.01 -9.34
C ALA A 135 -9.44 13.86 -8.22
N VAL A 136 -8.59 14.55 -7.48
CA VAL A 136 -9.03 15.47 -6.42
C VAL A 136 -8.68 16.88 -6.82
N SER A 137 -9.66 17.79 -6.69
CA SER A 137 -9.48 19.20 -7.04
C SER A 137 -8.88 19.99 -5.87
N SER A 138 -7.83 20.77 -6.15
CA SER A 138 -7.30 21.72 -5.17
C SER A 138 -8.21 22.94 -4.94
N PHE A 139 -9.25 23.08 -5.75
CA PHE A 139 -10.25 24.15 -5.67
C PHE A 139 -11.54 23.71 -4.96
N ASP A 140 -11.56 22.46 -4.46
CA ASP A 140 -12.67 22.02 -3.63
C ASP A 140 -12.82 22.93 -2.42
N SER A 141 -14.07 23.27 -2.08
CA SER A 141 -14.39 24.25 -1.02
C SER A 141 -13.89 23.83 0.36
N ILE A 142 -13.77 22.54 0.62
CA ILE A 142 -13.31 21.99 1.90
C ILE A 142 -11.78 21.91 1.93
N LEU A 143 -11.15 21.58 0.80
CA LEU A 143 -9.72 21.29 0.73
C LEU A 143 -8.86 22.50 0.40
N SER A 144 -9.43 23.52 -0.26
CA SER A 144 -8.68 24.63 -0.86
C SER A 144 -7.84 25.42 0.13
N GLU A 145 -8.37 25.71 1.30
CA GLU A 145 -7.65 26.44 2.34
C GLU A 145 -6.45 25.64 2.85
N GLN A 146 -6.66 24.37 3.21
CA GLN A 146 -5.60 23.49 3.70
C GLN A 146 -4.55 23.22 2.63
N ALA A 147 -4.96 22.95 1.38
CA ALA A 147 -4.05 22.77 0.26
C ALA A 147 -3.17 24.00 0.00
N ASN A 148 -3.73 25.21 0.22
CA ASN A 148 -2.97 26.47 0.09
C ASN A 148 -1.96 26.67 1.22
N LEU A 149 -2.33 26.33 2.44
CA LEU A 149 -1.49 26.54 3.63
C LEU A 149 -0.34 25.52 3.71
N THR A 150 -0.63 24.25 3.49
CA THR A 150 0.33 23.15 3.74
C THR A 150 1.01 22.61 2.48
N GLY A 151 0.46 22.90 1.30
CA GLY A 151 0.96 22.39 0.02
C GLY A 151 0.66 20.91 -0.23
N SER A 152 0.13 20.18 0.76
CA SER A 152 -0.25 18.79 0.65
C SER A 152 -1.35 18.44 1.65
N ILE A 153 -2.17 17.45 1.32
CA ILE A 153 -3.21 16.94 2.20
C ILE A 153 -3.09 15.43 2.27
N THR A 154 -3.19 14.89 3.48
CA THR A 154 -3.26 13.45 3.72
C THR A 154 -4.71 13.03 3.85
N PHE A 155 -5.08 12.03 3.07
CA PHE A 155 -6.39 11.39 3.06
C PHE A 155 -6.32 10.04 3.73
N ASN A 156 -7.39 9.64 4.39
CA ASN A 156 -7.63 8.25 4.75
C ASN A 156 -8.22 7.56 3.51
N GLU A 157 -7.55 6.50 3.05
CA GLU A 157 -7.93 5.70 1.90
C GLU A 157 -8.54 4.40 2.42
N VAL A 158 -9.80 4.15 2.06
CA VAL A 158 -10.55 2.99 2.57
C VAL A 158 -11.13 2.20 1.41
N TRP A 159 -10.67 0.97 1.23
CA TRP A 159 -11.16 0.04 0.23
C TRP A 159 -12.27 -0.83 0.81
N THR A 160 -13.45 -0.79 0.18
CA THR A 160 -14.64 -1.48 0.68
C THR A 160 -15.37 -2.23 -0.44
N ASN A 161 -16.30 -3.10 -0.05
CA ASN A 161 -17.27 -3.64 -1.01
C ASN A 161 -18.21 -2.52 -1.49
N THR A 162 -18.94 -2.78 -2.57
CA THR A 162 -19.88 -1.80 -3.18
C THR A 162 -20.98 -1.36 -2.23
N ALA A 163 -21.35 -2.16 -1.23
CA ALA A 163 -22.33 -1.83 -0.20
C ALA A 163 -21.71 -1.09 1.00
N GLU A 164 -20.39 -0.87 1.00
CA GLU A 164 -19.64 -0.18 2.06
C GLU A 164 -19.75 -0.81 3.46
N THR A 165 -20.10 -2.09 3.51
CA THR A 165 -20.30 -2.84 4.77
C THR A 165 -19.05 -3.59 5.23
N ILE A 166 -18.11 -3.87 4.31
CA ILE A 166 -16.87 -4.61 4.60
C ILE A 166 -15.70 -3.78 4.14
N THR A 167 -14.79 -3.47 5.07
CA THR A 167 -13.51 -2.83 4.77
C THR A 167 -12.45 -3.90 4.56
N PHE A 168 -11.77 -3.84 3.43
CA PHE A 168 -10.67 -4.75 3.08
C PHE A 168 -9.33 -4.18 3.48
N LEU A 169 -9.09 -2.90 3.17
CA LEU A 169 -7.86 -2.20 3.51
C LEU A 169 -8.17 -0.75 3.88
N SER A 170 -7.43 -0.23 4.85
CA SER A 170 -7.41 1.19 5.17
C SER A 170 -5.95 1.63 5.26
N SER A 171 -5.60 2.66 4.53
CA SER A 171 -4.26 3.25 4.51
C SER A 171 -4.31 4.77 4.42
N SER A 172 -3.17 5.42 4.33
CA SER A 172 -3.07 6.87 4.18
C SER A 172 -2.47 7.24 2.83
N LEU A 173 -3.06 8.23 2.18
CA LEU A 173 -2.67 8.74 0.87
C LEU A 173 -2.36 10.22 0.98
N THR A 174 -1.21 10.67 0.48
CA THR A 174 -0.88 12.10 0.46
C THR A 174 -0.92 12.63 -0.97
N ILE A 175 -1.70 13.71 -1.17
CA ILE A 175 -1.79 14.43 -2.44
C ILE A 175 -1.13 15.79 -2.26
N LYS A 176 -0.23 16.15 -3.17
CA LYS A 176 0.56 17.39 -3.13
C LYS A 176 0.05 18.40 -4.15
N ARG A 177 0.28 19.68 -3.92
CA ARG A 177 0.09 20.69 -4.96
C ARG A 177 1.18 20.59 -6.01
N ALA A 178 0.83 20.83 -7.26
CA ALA A 178 1.82 20.98 -8.33
C ALA A 178 2.77 22.13 -7.95
N ASN A 179 4.05 21.85 -7.90
CA ASN A 179 5.05 22.89 -7.71
C ASN A 179 5.13 23.71 -9.01
N ARG A 180 4.84 25.01 -8.94
CA ARG A 180 4.87 25.93 -10.10
C ARG A 180 6.28 26.23 -10.60
N SER A 181 7.31 25.65 -10.03
CA SER A 181 8.66 25.81 -10.55
C SER A 181 8.74 25.16 -11.93
N ILE A 182 8.97 25.97 -12.94
CA ILE A 182 9.10 25.55 -14.36
C ILE A 182 10.20 24.48 -14.56
N THR A 183 11.12 24.37 -13.59
CA THR A 183 12.22 23.39 -13.60
C THR A 183 11.87 22.04 -12.99
N ASN A 184 10.69 21.90 -12.36
CA ASN A 184 10.30 20.66 -11.67
C ASN A 184 8.88 20.25 -12.09
N THR A 185 8.69 19.95 -13.37
CA THR A 185 7.61 19.09 -13.81
C THR A 185 7.93 17.69 -13.27
N GLN A 186 7.66 17.47 -11.98
CA GLN A 186 7.57 16.11 -11.48
C GLN A 186 6.35 15.49 -12.18
N ASN A 187 6.61 14.82 -13.28
CA ASN A 187 5.65 13.92 -13.87
C ASN A 187 5.24 12.94 -12.80
N GLN A 188 3.95 12.70 -12.67
CA GLN A 188 3.40 11.66 -11.81
C GLN A 188 3.93 10.27 -12.17
N ASN A 189 4.42 10.10 -13.37
CA ASN A 189 5.02 8.88 -13.86
C ASN A 189 6.54 9.07 -13.89
N ASN A 190 7.25 8.17 -13.23
CA ASN A 190 8.71 8.10 -13.29
C ASN A 190 9.13 7.52 -14.64
N LEU A 191 8.98 8.33 -15.69
CA LEU A 191 9.25 7.92 -17.06
C LEU A 191 10.74 7.96 -17.33
N LEU A 192 11.30 6.83 -17.67
CA LEU A 192 12.60 6.76 -18.33
C LEU A 192 12.39 6.99 -19.83
N VAL A 193 12.86 8.12 -20.31
CA VAL A 193 12.82 8.44 -21.74
C VAL A 193 14.23 8.31 -22.30
N THR A 194 14.43 7.38 -23.20
CA THR A 194 15.71 7.16 -23.88
C THR A 194 15.55 7.45 -25.37
N VAL A 195 16.39 8.33 -25.87
CA VAL A 195 16.45 8.61 -27.31
C VAL A 195 17.45 7.63 -27.94
N LEU A 196 16.96 6.84 -28.88
CA LEU A 196 17.74 5.84 -29.59
C LEU A 196 18.19 6.39 -30.94
N ASN A 197 19.24 5.84 -31.46
CA ASN A 197 19.75 6.12 -32.83
C ASN A 197 20.03 7.60 -33.12
N VAL A 198 20.55 8.35 -32.16
CA VAL A 198 21.10 9.70 -32.41
C VAL A 198 22.57 9.55 -32.74
N ASN A 199 22.99 10.19 -33.85
CA ASN A 199 24.37 10.27 -34.26
C ASN A 199 24.98 11.58 -33.73
N ASP A 200 26.27 11.59 -33.54
CA ASP A 200 27.00 12.78 -33.04
C ASP A 200 27.03 13.92 -34.08
N GLU A 201 26.92 13.61 -35.39
CA GLU A 201 26.95 14.59 -36.46
C GLU A 201 25.91 14.25 -37.54
N TYR A 202 25.29 15.29 -38.13
CA TYR A 202 24.34 15.21 -39.24
C TYR A 202 24.73 16.19 -40.33
N ARG A 203 24.41 15.87 -41.58
CA ARG A 203 24.63 16.75 -42.72
C ARG A 203 23.43 17.69 -42.95
N ALA A 204 23.71 18.89 -43.41
CA ALA A 204 22.66 19.84 -43.78
C ALA A 204 21.74 19.26 -44.86
N GLY A 205 20.41 19.21 -44.58
CA GLY A 205 19.41 18.61 -45.49
C GLY A 205 19.17 17.10 -45.27
N GLU A 206 19.85 16.47 -44.32
CA GLU A 206 19.61 15.06 -43.95
C GLU A 206 18.27 14.88 -43.21
N ILE A 207 17.51 13.85 -43.58
CA ILE A 207 16.27 13.47 -42.89
C ILE A 207 16.67 12.58 -41.71
N VAL A 208 16.49 13.06 -40.49
CA VAL A 208 16.81 12.35 -39.27
C VAL A 208 15.55 11.69 -38.71
N ASN A 209 15.55 10.37 -38.63
CA ASN A 209 14.50 9.58 -37.93
C ASN A 209 14.95 9.27 -36.51
N VAL A 210 14.38 9.97 -35.55
CA VAL A 210 14.67 9.73 -34.13
C VAL A 210 13.68 8.73 -33.54
N ARG A 211 14.19 7.69 -32.88
CA ARG A 211 13.37 6.75 -32.11
C ARG A 211 13.46 7.09 -30.63
N VAL A 212 12.31 7.19 -30.00
CA VAL A 212 12.19 7.45 -28.57
C VAL A 212 11.58 6.22 -27.91
N PHE A 213 12.26 5.72 -26.90
CA PHE A 213 11.73 4.69 -26.01
C PHE A 213 11.34 5.36 -24.70
N ALA A 214 10.12 5.11 -24.23
CA ALA A 214 9.63 5.60 -22.95
C ALA A 214 9.12 4.43 -22.11
N GLU A 215 9.64 4.29 -20.92
CA GLU A 215 9.26 3.26 -19.95
C GLU A 215 8.81 3.92 -18.65
N ASP A 216 7.69 3.48 -18.11
CA ASP A 216 7.21 3.88 -16.80
C ASP A 216 7.84 2.96 -15.73
N ARG A 217 8.79 3.49 -14.96
CA ARG A 217 9.49 2.74 -13.92
C ARG A 217 8.60 2.33 -12.75
N ASP A 218 7.46 2.98 -12.60
CA ASP A 218 6.51 2.71 -11.52
C ASP A 218 5.47 1.65 -11.91
N ARG A 219 5.48 1.21 -13.16
CA ARG A 219 4.68 0.07 -13.64
C ARG A 219 5.57 -1.16 -13.79
N PRO A 220 5.25 -2.26 -13.06
CA PRO A 220 5.93 -3.54 -13.25
C PRO A 220 5.49 -4.20 -14.57
#